data_4681c650989ddcfca22ac87ecfb5cc0c
#
_entry.id   4681c650989ddcfca22ac87ecfb5cc0c
#
_cell.length_a   1.000
_cell.length_b   1.000
_cell.length_c   1.000
_cell.angle_alpha   90.00
_cell.angle_beta   90.00
_cell.angle_gamma   90.00
#
_symmetry.space_group_name_H-M   'P 1'
#
loop_
_entity.id
_entity.type
_entity.pdbx_description
1 polymer ?
#
loop_
_entity_poly.entity_id
_entity_poly.type
_entity_poly.pdbx_seq_one_letter_code
_entity_poly.pdbx_strand_id
1 'polypeptide(L)'
;MASVELSQVYVPVANYCVQMMNALNEFRKHNILCEVVIVVNGKQFYAHRNVLAASSPYFRAMFSSNMREQLENKPVILENITAEIMEELLNFIYTGSIKITPFNVKDFVSASNYLLMTSLKETCVSFMKAMLNPSNCLGIEAAAFKFDCTALRSTAHQYIYDNFVAVSQTDEFKSLSAERLAEYLSSDDIRVEREEQVFECLMHWINHDADARKGYFKQLSQHVRFPLMSPYYLADHVETEEIVLSSPECTALLLEAKNYHMLPDRRHLIKGSRTKPRRSMGVISVIFAAGGIQGSSVMRDTYGYFPSVNRWSPLAHMITARCRHGLAVTGDMVYAVGGQSREGMCKLFLLFELFFCKKKYLLVGMWGLCVGWLGVGCWVDGRCMYFRPIRLKLL
;
A
#
# COMPACT_ATOMS: atom_id res chain seq x y z
N MET A 1 -57.07 -9.38 -45.69
CA MET A 1 -56.19 -8.18 -45.55
C MET A 1 -55.59 -8.23 -44.15
N ALA A 2 -54.34 -8.64 -44.01
CA ALA A 2 -53.63 -8.64 -42.74
C ALA A 2 -53.14 -7.23 -42.47
N SER A 3 -53.60 -6.63 -41.38
CA SER A 3 -53.12 -5.36 -40.91
C SER A 3 -51.64 -5.51 -40.43
N VAL A 4 -50.72 -4.87 -41.18
CA VAL A 4 -49.33 -4.74 -40.74
C VAL A 4 -49.34 -3.78 -39.56
N GLU A 5 -49.23 -4.30 -38.34
CA GLU A 5 -48.89 -3.47 -37.18
C GLU A 5 -47.48 -2.91 -37.41
N LEU A 6 -47.36 -1.62 -37.68
CA LEU A 6 -46.12 -0.88 -37.69
C LEU A 6 -45.55 -0.85 -36.26
N SER A 7 -44.69 -1.80 -35.95
CA SER A 7 -43.93 -1.76 -34.71
C SER A 7 -43.07 -0.49 -34.67
N GLN A 8 -43.32 0.36 -33.69
CA GLN A 8 -42.49 1.55 -33.45
C GLN A 8 -41.09 1.10 -33.04
N VAL A 9 -40.07 1.54 -33.77
CA VAL A 9 -38.66 1.26 -33.47
C VAL A 9 -37.98 2.56 -33.04
N TYR A 10 -37.47 2.59 -31.80
CA TYR A 10 -36.65 3.69 -31.34
C TYR A 10 -35.20 3.45 -31.81
N VAL A 11 -34.72 4.29 -32.69
CA VAL A 11 -33.33 4.23 -33.18
C VAL A 11 -32.48 5.35 -32.49
N PRO A 12 -31.54 5.00 -31.62
CA PRO A 12 -30.67 6.01 -31.01
C PRO A 12 -29.75 6.62 -32.08
N VAL A 13 -29.70 7.95 -32.16
CA VAL A 13 -28.76 8.68 -33.04
C VAL A 13 -27.44 8.79 -32.27
N ALA A 14 -26.40 8.13 -32.80
CA ALA A 14 -25.08 8.15 -32.19
C ALA A 14 -24.55 9.59 -32.03
N ASN A 15 -23.97 9.89 -30.85
CA ASN A 15 -23.35 11.19 -30.53
C ASN A 15 -24.26 12.43 -30.54
N TYR A 16 -25.59 12.28 -30.67
CA TYR A 16 -26.50 13.44 -30.68
C TYR A 16 -26.39 14.31 -29.43
N CYS A 17 -26.37 13.68 -28.23
CA CYS A 17 -26.19 14.42 -26.98
C CYS A 17 -24.85 15.16 -26.89
N VAL A 18 -23.78 14.55 -27.42
CA VAL A 18 -22.44 15.18 -27.45
C VAL A 18 -22.44 16.39 -28.37
N GLN A 19 -23.07 16.28 -29.55
CA GLN A 19 -23.17 17.40 -30.50
C GLN A 19 -23.96 18.57 -29.87
N MET A 20 -25.07 18.27 -29.21
CA MET A 20 -25.89 19.27 -28.53
C MET A 20 -25.13 19.97 -27.38
N MET A 21 -24.41 19.23 -26.56
CA MET A 21 -23.58 19.80 -25.49
C MET A 21 -22.41 20.63 -26.03
N ASN A 22 -21.80 20.23 -27.13
CA ASN A 22 -20.77 21.02 -27.81
C ASN A 22 -21.34 22.34 -28.35
N ALA A 23 -22.53 22.34 -28.94
CA ALA A 23 -23.21 23.55 -29.39
C ALA A 23 -23.50 24.50 -28.21
N LEU A 24 -23.98 23.97 -27.07
CA LEU A 24 -24.17 24.76 -25.83
C LEU A 24 -22.86 25.33 -25.29
N ASN A 25 -21.75 24.59 -25.44
CA ASN A 25 -20.43 25.09 -25.04
C ASN A 25 -19.97 26.28 -25.92
N GLU A 26 -20.23 26.20 -27.23
CA GLU A 26 -19.95 27.34 -28.13
C GLU A 26 -20.86 28.56 -27.80
N PHE A 27 -22.15 28.31 -27.50
CA PHE A 27 -23.04 29.39 -27.02
C PHE A 27 -22.48 30.08 -25.77
N ARG A 28 -22.03 29.28 -24.78
CA ARG A 28 -21.39 29.76 -23.55
C ARG A 28 -20.18 30.62 -23.84
N LYS A 29 -19.29 30.22 -24.73
CA LYS A 29 -18.07 30.97 -25.10
C LYS A 29 -18.36 32.31 -25.72
N HIS A 30 -19.51 32.46 -26.42
CA HIS A 30 -19.94 33.68 -27.06
C HIS A 30 -21.03 34.43 -26.26
N ASN A 31 -21.27 34.01 -25.00
CA ASN A 31 -22.30 34.58 -24.12
C ASN A 31 -23.73 34.60 -24.76
N ILE A 32 -24.04 33.51 -25.50
CA ILE A 32 -25.36 33.32 -26.12
C ILE A 32 -26.25 32.55 -25.18
N LEU A 33 -27.45 33.09 -24.86
CA LEU A 33 -28.45 32.44 -23.99
C LEU A 33 -27.93 32.07 -22.60
N CYS A 34 -26.90 32.76 -22.08
CA CYS A 34 -26.34 32.56 -20.75
C CYS A 34 -27.06 33.44 -19.72
N GLU A 35 -27.75 32.81 -18.78
CA GLU A 35 -28.52 33.50 -17.71
C GLU A 35 -27.70 33.67 -16.42
N VAL A 36 -26.52 33.02 -16.31
CA VAL A 36 -25.71 33.04 -15.09
C VAL A 36 -24.32 33.63 -15.40
N VAL A 37 -23.91 34.57 -14.55
CA VAL A 37 -22.53 35.06 -14.52
C VAL A 37 -21.86 34.55 -13.24
N ILE A 38 -20.78 33.79 -13.37
CA ILE A 38 -19.95 33.36 -12.26
C ILE A 38 -18.71 34.23 -12.19
N VAL A 39 -18.38 34.75 -11.01
CA VAL A 39 -17.20 35.57 -10.78
C VAL A 39 -16.23 34.82 -9.87
N VAL A 40 -15.01 34.61 -10.35
CA VAL A 40 -13.92 33.98 -9.64
C VAL A 40 -12.67 34.83 -9.76
N ASN A 41 -12.14 35.31 -8.65
CA ASN A 41 -10.97 36.18 -8.61
C ASN A 41 -11.07 37.38 -9.58
N GLY A 42 -12.27 37.95 -9.70
CA GLY A 42 -12.54 39.11 -10.59
C GLY A 42 -12.76 38.76 -12.07
N LYS A 43 -12.49 37.51 -12.51
CA LYS A 43 -12.78 37.01 -13.86
C LYS A 43 -14.23 36.57 -13.95
N GLN A 44 -14.94 36.97 -15.01
CA GLN A 44 -16.33 36.61 -15.26
C GLN A 44 -16.41 35.41 -16.22
N PHE A 45 -17.31 34.48 -15.90
CA PHE A 45 -17.64 33.33 -16.70
C PHE A 45 -19.15 33.26 -16.93
N TYR A 46 -19.56 33.12 -18.16
CA TYR A 46 -20.95 32.97 -18.54
C TYR A 46 -21.36 31.51 -18.62
N ALA A 47 -22.56 31.16 -18.20
CA ALA A 47 -23.03 29.76 -18.24
C ALA A 47 -24.57 29.70 -18.29
N HIS A 48 -25.08 28.53 -18.72
CA HIS A 48 -26.51 28.26 -18.74
C HIS A 48 -26.92 27.65 -17.38
N ARG A 49 -27.96 28.21 -16.78
CA ARG A 49 -28.47 27.80 -15.46
C ARG A 49 -28.81 26.35 -15.37
N ASN A 50 -29.52 25.80 -16.38
CA ASN A 50 -29.95 24.43 -16.44
C ASN A 50 -28.78 23.43 -16.55
N VAL A 51 -27.73 23.77 -17.31
CA VAL A 51 -26.52 22.94 -17.45
C VAL A 51 -25.75 22.86 -16.13
N LEU A 52 -25.57 24.01 -15.47
CA LEU A 52 -24.92 24.05 -14.14
C LEU A 52 -25.73 23.24 -13.10
N ALA A 53 -27.03 23.42 -13.03
CA ALA A 53 -27.91 22.71 -12.10
C ALA A 53 -27.98 21.19 -12.37
N ALA A 54 -27.85 20.79 -13.63
CA ALA A 54 -27.80 19.36 -14.00
C ALA A 54 -26.48 18.70 -13.59
N SER A 55 -25.36 19.44 -13.68
CA SER A 55 -24.01 18.93 -13.42
C SER A 55 -23.58 18.96 -11.96
N SER A 56 -24.18 19.85 -11.14
CA SER A 56 -23.74 20.11 -9.77
C SER A 56 -24.93 20.28 -8.82
N PRO A 57 -25.03 19.43 -7.77
CA PRO A 57 -26.02 19.61 -6.70
C PRO A 57 -25.89 20.96 -5.98
N TYR A 58 -24.70 21.52 -5.88
CA TYR A 58 -24.47 22.85 -5.32
C TYR A 58 -25.21 23.92 -6.13
N PHE A 59 -25.01 23.98 -7.44
CA PHE A 59 -25.72 24.91 -8.31
C PHE A 59 -27.21 24.62 -8.37
N ARG A 60 -27.60 23.34 -8.34
CA ARG A 60 -29.02 22.95 -8.29
C ARG A 60 -29.70 23.53 -7.06
N ALA A 61 -29.09 23.34 -5.88
CA ALA A 61 -29.64 23.88 -4.62
C ALA A 61 -29.72 25.41 -4.64
N MET A 62 -28.68 26.07 -5.14
CA MET A 62 -28.62 27.52 -5.26
C MET A 62 -29.75 28.08 -6.17
N PHE A 63 -30.00 27.43 -7.31
CA PHE A 63 -30.96 27.93 -8.28
C PHE A 63 -32.42 27.46 -8.02
N SER A 64 -32.61 26.45 -7.16
CA SER A 64 -33.94 25.90 -6.83
C SER A 64 -34.51 26.41 -5.51
N SER A 65 -33.72 27.09 -4.68
CA SER A 65 -34.14 27.62 -3.39
C SER A 65 -34.91 28.96 -3.54
N ASN A 66 -35.61 29.37 -2.48
CA ASN A 66 -36.26 30.70 -2.40
C ASN A 66 -35.29 31.91 -2.53
N MET A 67 -33.98 31.65 -2.58
CA MET A 67 -32.95 32.64 -2.96
C MET A 67 -32.98 33.00 -4.45
N ARG A 68 -33.83 32.31 -5.26
CA ARG A 68 -33.94 32.55 -6.71
C ARG A 68 -34.22 34.00 -7.05
N GLU A 69 -35.14 34.65 -6.32
CA GLU A 69 -35.50 36.05 -6.52
C GLU A 69 -34.36 37.03 -6.18
N GLN A 70 -33.44 36.61 -5.26
CA GLN A 70 -32.29 37.44 -4.88
C GLN A 70 -31.12 37.28 -5.86
N LEU A 71 -31.06 36.18 -6.62
CA LEU A 71 -30.01 35.88 -7.59
C LEU A 71 -30.39 36.25 -9.04
N GLU A 72 -31.63 36.62 -9.29
CA GLU A 72 -32.01 37.19 -10.59
C GLU A 72 -31.23 38.48 -10.83
N ASN A 73 -30.29 38.44 -11.82
CA ASN A 73 -29.38 39.50 -12.24
C ASN A 73 -28.16 39.79 -11.30
N LYS A 74 -27.85 38.93 -10.30
CA LYS A 74 -26.62 39.06 -9.53
C LYS A 74 -25.59 38.00 -9.93
N PRO A 75 -24.30 38.39 -10.03
CA PRO A 75 -23.26 37.40 -10.31
C PRO A 75 -23.07 36.43 -9.13
N VAL A 76 -22.81 35.15 -9.42
CA VAL A 76 -22.44 34.13 -8.44
C VAL A 76 -20.94 34.27 -8.13
N ILE A 77 -20.60 34.68 -6.93
CA ILE A 77 -19.21 34.86 -6.51
C ILE A 77 -18.72 33.55 -5.86
N LEU A 78 -17.62 33.02 -6.34
CA LEU A 78 -16.96 31.82 -5.79
C LEU A 78 -15.52 32.16 -5.36
N GLU A 79 -15.23 32.02 -4.08
CA GLU A 79 -13.95 32.45 -3.48
C GLU A 79 -12.92 31.32 -3.34
N ASN A 80 -13.36 30.05 -3.32
CA ASN A 80 -12.49 28.90 -3.03
C ASN A 80 -12.00 28.14 -4.28
N ILE A 81 -12.08 28.75 -5.45
CA ILE A 81 -11.68 28.17 -6.74
C ILE A 81 -10.85 29.22 -7.47
N THR A 82 -9.80 28.82 -8.19
CA THR A 82 -9.06 29.73 -9.07
C THR A 82 -9.75 29.88 -10.42
N ALA A 83 -9.46 30.96 -11.13
CA ALA A 83 -10.06 31.26 -12.44
C ALA A 83 -9.71 30.19 -13.48
N GLU A 84 -8.49 29.66 -13.44
CA GLU A 84 -8.01 28.60 -14.33
C GLU A 84 -8.78 27.30 -14.07
N ILE A 85 -8.94 26.90 -12.81
CA ILE A 85 -9.70 25.71 -12.43
C ILE A 85 -11.17 25.86 -12.80
N MET A 86 -11.76 27.05 -12.61
CA MET A 86 -13.15 27.30 -12.98
C MET A 86 -13.36 27.17 -14.49
N GLU A 87 -12.45 27.65 -15.31
CA GLU A 87 -12.52 27.51 -16.77
C GLU A 87 -12.49 26.04 -17.20
N GLU A 88 -11.58 25.24 -16.64
CA GLU A 88 -11.50 23.80 -16.91
C GLU A 88 -12.73 23.05 -16.39
N LEU A 89 -13.29 23.43 -15.23
CA LEU A 89 -14.53 22.84 -14.72
C LEU A 89 -15.71 23.13 -15.64
N LEU A 90 -15.82 24.36 -16.14
CA LEU A 90 -16.87 24.69 -17.11
C LEU A 90 -16.68 23.89 -18.41
N ASN A 91 -15.46 23.78 -18.92
CA ASN A 91 -15.19 22.94 -20.07
C ASN A 91 -15.61 21.48 -19.80
N PHE A 92 -15.28 20.93 -18.62
CA PHE A 92 -15.71 19.59 -18.21
C PHE A 92 -17.25 19.47 -18.16
N ILE A 93 -17.95 20.42 -17.56
CA ILE A 93 -19.41 20.41 -17.45
C ILE A 93 -20.09 20.31 -18.83
N TYR A 94 -19.52 20.98 -19.86
CA TYR A 94 -20.11 21.01 -21.19
C TYR A 94 -19.59 19.91 -22.12
N THR A 95 -18.40 19.36 -21.89
CA THR A 95 -17.76 18.38 -22.79
C THR A 95 -17.64 16.98 -22.19
N GLY A 96 -17.74 16.85 -20.88
CA GLY A 96 -17.48 15.61 -20.16
C GLY A 96 -15.98 15.21 -20.12
N SER A 97 -15.09 16.09 -20.59
CA SER A 97 -13.65 15.82 -20.70
C SER A 97 -12.84 16.80 -19.86
N ILE A 98 -11.84 16.31 -19.15
CA ILE A 98 -10.97 17.14 -18.31
C ILE A 98 -9.53 16.65 -18.39
N LYS A 99 -8.58 17.59 -18.39
CA LYS A 99 -7.14 17.29 -18.36
C LYS A 99 -6.63 17.31 -16.92
N ILE A 100 -6.46 16.13 -16.32
CA ILE A 100 -5.92 15.98 -14.98
C ILE A 100 -4.40 15.78 -15.06
N THR A 101 -3.67 16.50 -14.21
CA THR A 101 -2.21 16.42 -14.09
C THR A 101 -1.82 16.34 -12.60
N PRO A 102 -0.60 15.92 -12.26
CA PRO A 102 -0.11 15.93 -10.88
C PRO A 102 -0.19 17.31 -10.20
N PHE A 103 -0.13 18.41 -11.00
CA PHE A 103 -0.11 19.78 -10.49
C PHE A 103 -1.50 20.32 -10.19
N ASN A 104 -2.52 19.93 -10.96
CA ASN A 104 -3.88 20.46 -10.83
C ASN A 104 -4.89 19.53 -10.15
N VAL A 105 -4.55 18.27 -9.93
CA VAL A 105 -5.48 17.28 -9.38
C VAL A 105 -5.98 17.63 -7.97
N LYS A 106 -5.13 18.23 -7.13
CA LYS A 106 -5.51 18.65 -5.77
C LYS A 106 -6.57 19.76 -5.81
N ASP A 107 -6.41 20.70 -6.71
CA ASP A 107 -7.34 21.82 -6.90
C ASP A 107 -8.68 21.33 -7.47
N PHE A 108 -8.65 20.37 -8.41
CA PHE A 108 -9.86 19.71 -8.90
C PHE A 108 -10.58 18.92 -7.80
N VAL A 109 -9.87 18.20 -6.94
CA VAL A 109 -10.50 17.51 -5.79
C VAL A 109 -11.16 18.53 -4.86
N SER A 110 -10.48 19.63 -4.55
CA SER A 110 -11.04 20.73 -3.74
C SER A 110 -12.30 21.32 -4.36
N ALA A 111 -12.21 21.72 -5.63
CA ALA A 111 -13.30 22.35 -6.36
C ALA A 111 -14.48 21.40 -6.59
N SER A 112 -14.22 20.14 -6.94
CA SER A 112 -15.27 19.12 -7.09
C SER A 112 -15.98 18.79 -5.77
N ASN A 113 -15.26 18.81 -4.66
CA ASN A 113 -15.84 18.66 -3.33
C ASN A 113 -16.72 19.85 -2.97
N TYR A 114 -16.25 21.07 -3.20
CA TYR A 114 -16.99 22.32 -2.96
C TYR A 114 -18.27 22.40 -3.80
N LEU A 115 -18.19 22.05 -5.08
CA LEU A 115 -19.34 22.06 -6.01
C LEU A 115 -20.17 20.78 -5.98
N LEU A 116 -19.85 19.82 -5.11
CA LEU A 116 -20.53 18.53 -4.96
C LEU A 116 -20.58 17.70 -6.28
N MET A 117 -19.50 17.76 -7.08
CA MET A 117 -19.37 17.05 -8.35
C MET A 117 -18.75 15.67 -8.13
N THR A 118 -19.56 14.68 -7.71
CA THR A 118 -19.09 13.36 -7.27
C THR A 118 -18.29 12.63 -8.34
N SER A 119 -18.75 12.59 -9.59
CA SER A 119 -18.07 11.88 -10.68
C SER A 119 -16.67 12.42 -10.97
N LEU A 120 -16.50 13.75 -10.94
CA LEU A 120 -15.20 14.38 -11.10
C LEU A 120 -14.28 14.10 -9.90
N LYS A 121 -14.82 14.17 -8.67
CA LYS A 121 -14.07 13.82 -7.46
C LYS A 121 -13.56 12.39 -7.52
N GLU A 122 -14.39 11.43 -7.91
CA GLU A 122 -14.00 10.02 -8.05
C GLU A 122 -12.92 9.81 -9.12
N THR A 123 -13.02 10.51 -10.25
CA THR A 123 -12.02 10.47 -11.31
C THR A 123 -10.67 11.01 -10.82
N CYS A 124 -10.65 12.14 -10.12
CA CYS A 124 -9.46 12.73 -9.54
C CYS A 124 -8.84 11.81 -8.46
N VAL A 125 -9.67 11.21 -7.60
CA VAL A 125 -9.24 10.24 -6.58
C VAL A 125 -8.62 9.01 -7.23
N SER A 126 -9.20 8.49 -8.30
CA SER A 126 -8.66 7.35 -9.05
C SER A 126 -7.31 7.68 -9.68
N PHE A 127 -7.16 8.88 -10.25
CA PHE A 127 -5.89 9.37 -10.76
C PHE A 127 -4.83 9.48 -9.65
N MET A 128 -5.18 10.06 -8.49
CA MET A 128 -4.26 10.17 -7.36
C MET A 128 -3.81 8.80 -6.83
N LYS A 129 -4.71 7.81 -6.80
CA LYS A 129 -4.35 6.42 -6.44
C LYS A 129 -3.38 5.80 -7.43
N ALA A 130 -3.57 6.05 -8.73
CA ALA A 130 -2.70 5.50 -9.78
C ALA A 130 -1.28 6.10 -9.79
N MET A 131 -1.14 7.35 -9.30
CA MET A 131 0.18 8.02 -9.24
C MET A 131 0.90 7.88 -7.90
N LEU A 132 0.39 7.09 -6.95
CA LEU A 132 1.06 6.87 -5.66
C LEU A 132 2.48 6.34 -5.86
N ASN A 133 3.43 7.04 -5.26
CA ASN A 133 4.83 6.65 -5.21
C ASN A 133 5.45 7.11 -3.87
N PRO A 134 6.66 6.66 -3.50
CA PRO A 134 7.25 7.01 -2.22
C PRO A 134 7.43 8.52 -2.00
N SER A 135 7.62 9.31 -3.06
CA SER A 135 7.91 10.74 -2.97
C SER A 135 6.66 11.63 -2.85
N ASN A 136 5.43 11.08 -3.05
CA ASN A 136 4.19 11.87 -3.02
C ASN A 136 3.10 11.30 -2.10
N CYS A 137 3.31 10.11 -1.53
CA CYS A 137 2.26 9.39 -0.79
C CYS A 137 1.85 10.10 0.51
N LEU A 138 2.78 10.76 1.20
CA LEU A 138 2.51 11.53 2.43
C LEU A 138 1.69 12.79 2.11
N GLY A 139 2.05 13.50 1.05
CA GLY A 139 1.30 14.65 0.57
C GLY A 139 -0.10 14.28 0.05
N ILE A 140 -0.25 13.11 -0.59
CA ILE A 140 -1.55 12.59 -1.01
C ILE A 140 -2.41 12.20 0.20
N GLU A 141 -1.84 11.55 1.21
CA GLU A 141 -2.55 11.20 2.44
C GLU A 141 -3.05 12.45 3.17
N ALA A 142 -2.21 13.50 3.29
CA ALA A 142 -2.58 14.76 3.88
C ALA A 142 -3.69 15.48 3.09
N ALA A 143 -3.62 15.47 1.76
CA ALA A 143 -4.67 16.01 0.90
C ALA A 143 -5.99 15.22 1.04
N ALA A 144 -5.92 13.89 1.11
CA ALA A 144 -7.07 13.03 1.30
C ALA A 144 -7.78 13.29 2.64
N PHE A 145 -7.02 13.57 3.70
CA PHE A 145 -7.56 13.99 4.99
C PHE A 145 -8.27 15.35 4.89
N LYS A 146 -7.61 16.35 4.28
CA LYS A 146 -8.16 17.68 4.11
C LYS A 146 -9.48 17.71 3.33
N PHE A 147 -9.61 16.84 2.31
CA PHE A 147 -10.78 16.79 1.44
C PHE A 147 -11.80 15.70 1.83
N ASP A 148 -11.65 15.11 3.01
CA ASP A 148 -12.52 14.03 3.52
C ASP A 148 -12.70 12.87 2.51
N CYS A 149 -11.59 12.44 1.91
CA CYS A 149 -11.55 11.34 0.97
C CYS A 149 -11.07 10.05 1.65
N THR A 150 -11.92 9.41 2.46
CA THR A 150 -11.58 8.24 3.29
C THR A 150 -10.94 7.10 2.48
N ALA A 151 -11.50 6.79 1.30
CA ALA A 151 -10.98 5.73 0.42
C ALA A 151 -9.58 6.04 -0.16
N LEU A 152 -9.26 7.30 -0.44
CA LEU A 152 -7.92 7.70 -0.88
C LEU A 152 -6.95 7.67 0.30
N ARG A 153 -7.40 8.19 1.46
CA ARG A 153 -6.61 8.21 2.70
C ARG A 153 -6.18 6.79 3.10
N SER A 154 -7.12 5.83 3.13
CA SER A 154 -6.79 4.45 3.48
C SER A 154 -5.83 3.80 2.47
N THR A 155 -5.98 4.09 1.17
CA THR A 155 -5.08 3.58 0.14
C THR A 155 -3.68 4.18 0.27
N ALA A 156 -3.56 5.50 0.47
CA ALA A 156 -2.26 6.17 0.66
C ALA A 156 -1.58 5.71 1.96
N HIS A 157 -2.34 5.57 3.04
CA HIS A 157 -1.85 5.07 4.32
C HIS A 157 -1.30 3.65 4.22
N GLN A 158 -2.04 2.74 3.56
CA GLN A 158 -1.55 1.38 3.30
C GLN A 158 -0.29 1.38 2.43
N TYR A 159 -0.23 2.24 1.40
CA TYR A 159 0.95 2.40 0.56
C TYR A 159 2.19 2.83 1.37
N ILE A 160 2.02 3.80 2.29
CA ILE A 160 3.09 4.25 3.18
C ILE A 160 3.59 3.10 4.05
N TYR A 161 2.69 2.31 4.61
CA TYR A 161 3.04 1.15 5.44
C TYR A 161 3.80 0.08 4.65
N ASP A 162 3.35 -0.23 3.44
CA ASP A 162 3.96 -1.25 2.59
C ASP A 162 5.35 -0.83 2.06
N ASN A 163 5.61 0.49 1.96
CA ASN A 163 6.84 1.05 1.38
C ASN A 163 7.60 1.93 2.37
N PHE A 164 7.45 1.71 3.68
CA PHE A 164 7.91 2.62 4.73
C PHE A 164 9.39 3.00 4.60
N VAL A 165 10.27 2.04 4.34
CA VAL A 165 11.72 2.28 4.19
C VAL A 165 12.02 3.17 2.98
N ALA A 166 11.34 2.96 1.85
CA ALA A 166 11.51 3.81 0.67
C ALA A 166 10.96 5.23 0.90
N VAL A 167 9.83 5.34 1.59
CA VAL A 167 9.22 6.64 1.96
C VAL A 167 10.12 7.42 2.91
N SER A 168 10.81 6.75 3.85
CA SER A 168 11.69 7.40 4.81
C SER A 168 12.89 8.14 4.18
N GLN A 169 13.23 7.83 2.94
CA GLN A 169 14.33 8.47 2.21
C GLN A 169 13.89 9.73 1.46
N THR A 170 12.60 10.07 1.47
CA THR A 170 12.05 11.19 0.70
C THR A 170 12.05 12.51 1.46
N ASP A 171 11.97 13.63 0.74
CA ASP A 171 11.90 14.96 1.35
C ASP A 171 10.56 15.20 2.05
N GLU A 172 9.47 14.57 1.59
CA GLU A 172 8.18 14.61 2.29
C GLU A 172 8.31 14.00 3.69
N PHE A 173 9.05 12.90 3.84
CA PHE A 173 9.28 12.27 5.15
C PHE A 173 10.08 13.18 6.09
N LYS A 174 11.10 13.85 5.57
CA LYS A 174 11.88 14.81 6.35
C LYS A 174 11.05 15.99 6.87
N SER A 175 9.96 16.33 6.19
CA SER A 175 9.05 17.41 6.59
C SER A 175 7.95 16.99 7.58
N LEU A 176 7.88 15.70 7.97
CA LEU A 176 6.90 15.21 8.94
C LEU A 176 7.08 15.87 10.33
N SER A 177 5.95 16.13 11.01
CA SER A 177 5.98 16.47 12.43
C SER A 177 6.33 15.25 13.29
N ALA A 178 6.83 15.50 14.50
CA ALA A 178 7.19 14.44 15.44
C ALA A 178 6.00 13.54 15.80
N GLU A 179 4.80 14.12 15.93
CA GLU A 179 3.56 13.40 16.23
C GLU A 179 3.18 12.42 15.11
N ARG A 180 3.27 12.88 13.86
CA ARG A 180 2.98 12.03 12.70
C ARG A 180 4.01 10.91 12.55
N LEU A 181 5.28 11.22 12.80
CA LEU A 181 6.32 10.19 12.82
C LEU A 181 6.08 9.17 13.92
N ALA A 182 5.68 9.61 15.13
CA ALA A 182 5.35 8.71 16.23
C ALA A 182 4.20 7.75 15.88
N GLU A 183 3.16 8.23 15.18
CA GLU A 183 2.06 7.37 14.69
C GLU A 183 2.59 6.22 13.81
N TYR A 184 3.46 6.52 12.83
CA TYR A 184 4.04 5.49 11.98
C TYR A 184 4.96 4.54 12.75
N LEU A 185 5.87 5.07 13.58
CA LEU A 185 6.81 4.24 14.35
C LEU A 185 6.12 3.33 15.37
N SER A 186 4.99 3.76 15.94
CA SER A 186 4.23 2.96 16.90
C SER A 186 3.45 1.82 16.27
N SER A 187 3.14 1.90 14.97
CA SER A 187 2.31 0.93 14.28
C SER A 187 2.99 -0.43 14.10
N ASP A 188 2.24 -1.51 14.30
CA ASP A 188 2.68 -2.88 13.99
C ASP A 188 2.65 -3.20 12.50
N ASP A 189 1.99 -2.36 11.70
CA ASP A 189 1.67 -2.66 10.29
C ASP A 189 2.71 -2.14 9.30
N ILE A 190 3.67 -1.29 9.73
CA ILE A 190 4.75 -0.87 8.83
C ILE A 190 5.58 -2.07 8.36
N ARG A 191 5.84 -2.11 7.04
CA ARG A 191 6.56 -3.20 6.41
C ARG A 191 8.06 -2.93 6.45
N VAL A 192 8.72 -3.61 7.37
CA VAL A 192 10.17 -3.61 7.55
C VAL A 192 10.67 -5.05 7.70
N GLU A 193 11.87 -5.32 7.22
CA GLU A 193 12.48 -6.64 7.35
C GLU A 193 13.14 -6.81 8.72
N ARG A 194 13.72 -5.74 9.24
CA ARG A 194 14.46 -5.68 10.50
C ARG A 194 14.17 -4.38 11.22
N GLU A 195 14.23 -4.40 12.56
CA GLU A 195 13.96 -3.21 13.36
C GLU A 195 15.07 -2.14 13.24
N GLU A 196 16.27 -2.54 12.81
CA GLU A 196 17.38 -1.64 12.51
C GLU A 196 16.95 -0.59 11.47
N GLN A 197 16.15 -0.99 10.46
CA GLN A 197 15.61 -0.06 9.45
C GLN A 197 14.72 1.02 10.07
N VAL A 198 13.97 0.68 11.13
CA VAL A 198 13.11 1.66 11.84
C VAL A 198 13.98 2.67 12.59
N PHE A 199 15.06 2.21 13.21
CA PHE A 199 16.03 3.08 13.86
C PHE A 199 16.72 3.99 12.85
N GLU A 200 17.17 3.45 11.72
CA GLU A 200 17.78 4.21 10.62
C GLU A 200 16.84 5.30 10.09
N CYS A 201 15.55 4.98 9.92
CA CYS A 201 14.53 5.97 9.51
C CYS A 201 14.38 7.08 10.54
N LEU A 202 14.37 6.75 11.85
CA LEU A 202 14.32 7.73 12.92
C LEU A 202 15.55 8.63 12.91
N MET A 203 16.76 8.05 12.81
CA MET A 203 18.00 8.80 12.76
C MET A 203 18.09 9.69 11.52
N HIS A 204 17.62 9.21 10.37
CA HIS A 204 17.55 10.02 9.15
C HIS A 204 16.67 11.26 9.34
N TRP A 205 15.52 11.12 10.01
CA TRP A 205 14.64 12.25 10.32
C TRP A 205 15.26 13.20 11.33
N ILE A 206 15.90 12.71 12.40
CA ILE A 206 16.60 13.52 13.41
C ILE A 206 17.73 14.32 12.78
N ASN A 207 18.60 13.65 11.99
CA ASN A 207 19.80 14.25 11.42
C ASN A 207 19.50 15.30 10.34
N HIS A 208 18.29 15.32 9.79
CA HIS A 208 17.92 16.38 8.83
C HIS A 208 17.87 17.77 9.48
N ASP A 209 17.50 17.87 10.76
CA ASP A 209 17.53 19.11 11.55
C ASP A 209 17.85 18.76 13.00
N ALA A 210 19.12 18.41 13.24
CA ALA A 210 19.53 17.86 14.52
C ALA A 210 19.28 18.83 15.68
N ASP A 211 19.47 20.12 15.48
CA ASP A 211 19.34 21.10 16.56
C ASP A 211 17.89 21.27 17.02
N ALA A 212 16.93 21.26 16.10
CA ALA A 212 15.52 21.37 16.43
C ALA A 212 14.92 20.00 16.88
N ARG A 213 15.47 18.85 16.43
CA ARG A 213 14.83 17.54 16.56
C ARG A 213 15.41 16.62 17.61
N LYS A 214 16.62 16.88 18.11
CA LYS A 214 17.23 16.07 19.18
C LYS A 214 16.32 15.88 20.39
N GLY A 215 15.55 16.91 20.76
CA GLY A 215 14.61 16.84 21.88
C GLY A 215 13.50 15.81 21.73
N TYR A 216 13.11 15.47 20.50
CA TYR A 216 12.05 14.48 20.22
C TYR A 216 12.56 13.04 20.25
N PHE A 217 13.88 12.83 20.20
CA PHE A 217 14.47 11.48 20.15
C PHE A 217 14.03 10.61 21.32
N LYS A 218 14.01 11.16 22.53
CA LYS A 218 13.55 10.47 23.74
C LYS A 218 12.14 9.90 23.58
N GLN A 219 11.22 10.67 23.02
CA GLN A 219 9.83 10.25 22.82
C GLN A 219 9.71 9.23 21.68
N LEU A 220 10.38 9.49 20.56
CA LEU A 220 10.27 8.65 19.35
C LEU A 220 10.97 7.31 19.52
N SER A 221 12.11 7.25 20.23
CA SER A 221 12.86 6.02 20.46
C SER A 221 12.09 4.98 21.26
N GLN A 222 11.07 5.38 22.04
CA GLN A 222 10.19 4.44 22.77
C GLN A 222 9.38 3.55 21.83
N HIS A 223 9.15 3.97 20.60
CA HIS A 223 8.42 3.21 19.57
C HIS A 223 9.34 2.28 18.78
N VAL A 224 10.66 2.41 18.93
CA VAL A 224 11.65 1.53 18.31
C VAL A 224 11.88 0.32 19.21
N ARG A 225 11.90 -0.87 18.61
CA ARG A 225 11.95 -2.15 19.35
C ARG A 225 13.38 -2.66 19.48
N PHE A 226 14.21 -1.93 20.23
CA PHE A 226 15.63 -2.26 20.43
C PHE A 226 15.89 -3.73 20.78
N PRO A 227 15.06 -4.43 21.60
CA PRO A 227 15.25 -5.85 21.89
C PRO A 227 15.19 -6.78 20.66
N LEU A 228 14.62 -6.30 19.54
CA LEU A 228 14.51 -7.09 18.31
C LEU A 228 15.63 -6.84 17.31
N MET A 229 16.53 -5.89 17.59
CA MET A 229 17.70 -5.61 16.76
C MET A 229 18.80 -6.65 17.02
N SER A 230 19.71 -6.81 16.05
CA SER A 230 20.90 -7.63 16.23
C SER A 230 21.78 -7.10 17.37
N PRO A 231 22.35 -7.97 18.23
CA PRO A 231 23.29 -7.55 19.27
C PRO A 231 24.51 -6.79 18.73
N TYR A 232 24.98 -7.18 17.54
CA TYR A 232 26.09 -6.50 16.86
C TYR A 232 25.71 -5.10 16.44
N TYR A 233 24.52 -4.93 15.87
CA TYR A 233 24.03 -3.62 15.46
C TYR A 233 23.84 -2.67 16.67
N LEU A 234 23.32 -3.22 17.78
CA LEU A 234 23.20 -2.45 19.04
C LEU A 234 24.56 -1.94 19.53
N ALA A 235 25.60 -2.77 19.46
CA ALA A 235 26.94 -2.39 19.92
C ALA A 235 27.66 -1.43 18.94
N ASP A 236 27.55 -1.69 17.64
CA ASP A 236 28.35 -1.01 16.64
C ASP A 236 27.73 0.31 16.16
N HIS A 237 26.38 0.44 16.21
CA HIS A 237 25.67 1.59 15.68
C HIS A 237 24.83 2.33 16.70
N VAL A 238 24.09 1.62 17.58
CA VAL A 238 23.16 2.29 18.51
C VAL A 238 23.91 2.86 19.70
N GLU A 239 24.84 2.09 20.28
CA GLU A 239 25.62 2.50 21.47
C GLU A 239 26.64 3.60 21.16
N THR A 240 27.05 3.74 19.91
CA THR A 240 27.99 4.76 19.47
C THR A 240 27.33 6.14 19.23
N GLU A 241 26.01 6.19 19.17
CA GLU A 241 25.26 7.44 18.96
C GLU A 241 25.21 8.28 20.25
N GLU A 242 25.79 9.48 20.24
CA GLU A 242 25.78 10.40 21.39
C GLU A 242 24.37 10.71 21.89
N ILE A 243 23.40 10.80 20.98
CA ILE A 243 22.01 11.09 21.32
C ILE A 243 21.37 9.99 22.17
N VAL A 244 21.81 8.73 22.01
CA VAL A 244 21.35 7.59 22.82
C VAL A 244 21.96 7.64 24.21
N LEU A 245 23.23 8.00 24.31
CA LEU A 245 23.96 8.04 25.58
C LEU A 245 23.64 9.31 26.40
N SER A 246 23.19 10.37 25.78
CA SER A 246 22.90 11.65 26.43
C SER A 246 21.64 11.63 27.33
N SER A 247 20.73 10.65 27.13
CA SER A 247 19.49 10.53 27.89
C SER A 247 19.45 9.25 28.73
N PRO A 248 19.20 9.34 30.04
CA PRO A 248 19.05 8.15 30.90
C PRO A 248 17.97 7.20 30.43
N GLU A 249 16.88 7.74 29.84
CA GLU A 249 15.76 6.94 29.35
C GLU A 249 16.16 6.16 28.10
N CYS A 250 16.92 6.76 27.17
CA CYS A 250 17.41 6.06 26.00
C CYS A 250 18.45 5.00 26.37
N THR A 251 19.33 5.30 27.33
CA THR A 251 20.27 4.34 27.91
C THR A 251 19.55 3.16 28.57
N ALA A 252 18.41 3.40 29.25
CA ALA A 252 17.59 2.34 29.82
C ALA A 252 16.99 1.42 28.75
N LEU A 253 16.55 1.97 27.59
CA LEU A 253 16.07 1.18 26.46
C LEU A 253 17.19 0.30 25.86
N LEU A 254 18.40 0.85 25.74
CA LEU A 254 19.56 0.08 25.30
C LEU A 254 19.91 -1.05 26.26
N LEU A 255 19.87 -0.77 27.59
CA LEU A 255 20.12 -1.78 28.63
C LEU A 255 19.03 -2.88 28.62
N GLU A 256 17.77 -2.50 28.43
CA GLU A 256 16.66 -3.47 28.23
C GLU A 256 16.95 -4.42 27.07
N ALA A 257 17.39 -3.87 25.92
CA ALA A 257 17.75 -4.67 24.74
C ALA A 257 18.97 -5.58 25.00
N LYS A 258 20.02 -5.08 25.66
CA LYS A 258 21.17 -5.91 26.03
C LYS A 258 20.76 -7.05 26.96
N ASN A 259 19.97 -6.78 28.00
CA ASN A 259 19.45 -7.80 28.91
C ASN A 259 18.60 -8.85 28.19
N TYR A 260 17.78 -8.45 27.22
CA TYR A 260 16.99 -9.36 26.40
C TYR A 260 17.86 -10.37 25.64
N HIS A 261 19.02 -9.95 25.16
CA HIS A 261 19.98 -10.81 24.45
C HIS A 261 20.84 -11.64 25.40
N MET A 262 21.32 -11.04 26.48
CA MET A 262 22.25 -11.68 27.42
C MET A 262 21.56 -12.69 28.33
N LEU A 263 20.26 -12.54 28.62
CA LEU A 263 19.50 -13.36 29.56
C LEU A 263 18.30 -14.06 28.87
N PRO A 264 18.54 -15.05 27.99
CA PRO A 264 17.48 -15.72 27.23
C PRO A 264 16.36 -16.28 28.12
N ASP A 265 16.73 -16.87 29.27
CA ASP A 265 15.80 -17.48 30.21
C ASP A 265 14.87 -16.46 30.88
N ARG A 266 15.27 -15.18 30.92
CA ARG A 266 14.49 -14.10 31.52
C ARG A 266 13.68 -13.26 30.51
N ARG A 267 13.71 -13.59 29.23
CA ARG A 267 12.95 -12.87 28.19
C ARG A 267 11.45 -12.82 28.48
N HIS A 268 10.90 -13.83 29.13
CA HIS A 268 9.50 -13.90 29.52
C HIS A 268 9.09 -12.84 30.55
N LEU A 269 10.05 -12.26 31.28
CA LEU A 269 9.84 -11.20 32.27
C LEU A 269 9.72 -9.82 31.62
N ILE A 270 10.34 -9.64 30.43
CA ILE A 270 10.27 -8.39 29.65
C ILE A 270 8.98 -8.42 28.86
N LYS A 271 7.88 -7.99 29.47
CA LYS A 271 6.55 -7.94 28.85
C LYS A 271 6.31 -6.53 28.28
N GLY A 272 6.16 -6.42 26.97
CA GLY A 272 5.86 -5.14 26.33
C GLY A 272 5.66 -5.26 24.82
N SER A 273 5.20 -4.18 24.20
CA SER A 273 5.06 -4.10 22.73
C SER A 273 6.44 -4.18 22.04
N ARG A 274 7.50 -3.71 22.70
CA ARG A 274 8.87 -3.69 22.15
C ARG A 274 9.51 -5.06 21.94
N THR A 275 9.02 -6.10 22.60
CA THR A 275 9.50 -7.48 22.40
C THR A 275 8.67 -8.29 21.41
N LYS A 276 7.58 -7.69 20.88
CA LYS A 276 6.74 -8.32 19.86
C LYS A 276 7.22 -7.86 18.48
N PRO A 277 7.51 -8.78 17.54
CA PRO A 277 7.84 -8.39 16.18
C PRO A 277 6.66 -7.69 15.50
N ARG A 278 6.93 -6.73 14.62
CA ARG A 278 5.91 -6.11 13.76
C ARG A 278 5.31 -7.20 12.86
N ARG A 279 4.10 -6.97 12.34
CA ARG A 279 3.41 -8.00 11.51
C ARG A 279 4.21 -8.41 10.27
N SER A 280 4.97 -7.50 9.71
CA SER A 280 5.86 -7.76 8.56
C SER A 280 7.17 -8.45 8.93
N MET A 281 7.65 -8.22 10.16
CA MET A 281 8.88 -8.83 10.66
C MET A 281 8.64 -10.32 10.91
N GLY A 282 9.53 -11.12 10.40
CA GLY A 282 9.42 -12.57 10.55
C GLY A 282 8.76 -13.30 9.40
N VAL A 283 8.36 -12.61 8.32
CA VAL A 283 8.15 -13.26 7.04
C VAL A 283 9.53 -13.50 6.43
N ILE A 284 10.19 -14.58 6.84
CA ILE A 284 11.34 -15.06 6.12
C ILE A 284 10.80 -15.93 4.99
N SER A 285 11.03 -15.48 3.74
CA SER A 285 10.83 -16.36 2.59
C SER A 285 11.87 -17.48 2.67
N VAL A 286 11.44 -18.71 2.87
CA VAL A 286 12.31 -19.88 2.85
C VAL A 286 11.87 -20.79 1.71
N ILE A 287 12.79 -21.15 0.82
CA ILE A 287 12.55 -22.20 -0.16
C ILE A 287 12.82 -23.54 0.55
N PHE A 288 11.79 -24.35 0.64
CA PHE A 288 11.87 -25.62 1.37
C PHE A 288 12.06 -26.79 0.38
N ALA A 289 13.08 -27.61 0.62
CA ALA A 289 13.34 -28.81 -0.15
C ALA A 289 13.32 -30.02 0.80
N ALA A 290 12.54 -31.07 0.47
CA ALA A 290 12.40 -32.22 1.32
C ALA A 290 12.41 -33.52 0.52
N GLY A 291 13.15 -34.52 0.99
CA GLY A 291 13.21 -35.84 0.42
C GLY A 291 13.84 -35.89 -0.98
N GLY A 292 13.38 -36.84 -1.79
CA GLY A 292 13.89 -37.08 -3.14
C GLY A 292 14.63 -38.38 -3.28
N ILE A 293 15.36 -38.54 -4.39
CA ILE A 293 16.15 -39.74 -4.69
C ILE A 293 17.59 -39.33 -4.94
N GLN A 294 18.53 -40.05 -4.32
CA GLN A 294 19.95 -39.94 -4.58
C GLN A 294 20.47 -41.32 -4.98
N GLY A 295 20.82 -41.49 -6.27
CA GLY A 295 21.10 -42.83 -6.83
C GLY A 295 19.88 -43.74 -6.73
N SER A 296 19.99 -44.84 -6.03
CA SER A 296 18.89 -45.78 -5.75
C SER A 296 18.20 -45.56 -4.39
N SER A 297 18.67 -44.60 -3.60
CA SER A 297 18.20 -44.40 -2.24
C SER A 297 17.17 -43.24 -2.17
N VAL A 298 16.03 -43.54 -1.54
CA VAL A 298 15.02 -42.54 -1.19
C VAL A 298 15.46 -41.81 0.08
N MET A 299 15.47 -40.47 0.05
CA MET A 299 15.99 -39.59 1.10
C MET A 299 14.90 -39.13 2.05
N ARG A 300 15.28 -38.81 3.29
CA ARG A 300 14.41 -38.14 4.28
C ARG A 300 14.90 -36.76 4.66
N ASP A 301 16.02 -36.32 4.05
CA ASP A 301 16.64 -35.04 4.37
C ASP A 301 15.78 -33.87 3.95
N THR A 302 15.83 -32.78 4.73
CA THR A 302 15.15 -31.56 4.45
C THR A 302 16.11 -30.39 4.55
N TYR A 303 15.95 -29.41 3.68
CA TYR A 303 16.77 -28.21 3.61
C TYR A 303 15.90 -26.97 3.44
N GLY A 304 16.30 -25.88 4.06
CA GLY A 304 15.75 -24.55 3.83
C GLY A 304 16.79 -23.66 3.17
N TYR A 305 16.43 -23.04 2.05
CA TYR A 305 17.21 -21.96 1.48
C TYR A 305 16.69 -20.62 2.00
N PHE A 306 17.58 -19.82 2.57
CA PHE A 306 17.31 -18.51 3.13
C PHE A 306 17.84 -17.41 2.21
N PRO A 307 16.98 -16.78 1.37
CA PRO A 307 17.42 -15.77 0.41
C PRO A 307 18.16 -14.58 1.04
N SER A 308 17.77 -14.20 2.25
CA SER A 308 18.37 -13.08 3.00
C SER A 308 19.87 -13.29 3.30
N VAL A 309 20.31 -14.51 3.41
CA VAL A 309 21.71 -14.89 3.69
C VAL A 309 22.31 -15.75 2.58
N ASN A 310 21.60 -15.93 1.47
CA ASN A 310 22.00 -16.73 0.31
C ASN A 310 22.58 -18.11 0.69
N ARG A 311 21.92 -18.82 1.60
CA ARG A 311 22.45 -20.07 2.17
C ARG A 311 21.39 -21.15 2.30
N TRP A 312 21.79 -22.40 1.97
CA TRP A 312 21.08 -23.61 2.34
C TRP A 312 21.47 -24.05 3.76
N SER A 313 20.49 -24.40 4.56
CA SER A 313 20.69 -24.96 5.91
C SER A 313 19.90 -26.25 6.06
N PRO A 314 20.47 -27.30 6.66
CA PRO A 314 19.73 -28.52 6.97
C PRO A 314 18.66 -28.21 8.01
N LEU A 315 17.51 -28.88 7.86
CA LEU A 315 16.37 -28.80 8.77
C LEU A 315 16.07 -30.18 9.33
N ALA A 316 15.03 -30.29 10.19
CA ALA A 316 14.62 -31.56 10.74
C ALA A 316 14.23 -32.57 9.64
N HIS A 317 14.74 -33.80 9.73
CA HIS A 317 14.46 -34.84 8.75
C HIS A 317 12.98 -35.26 8.74
N MET A 318 12.49 -35.71 7.58
CA MET A 318 11.19 -36.37 7.51
C MET A 318 11.19 -37.66 8.31
N ILE A 319 10.06 -38.01 8.94
CA ILE A 319 9.91 -39.29 9.66
C ILE A 319 10.11 -40.48 8.70
N THR A 320 9.53 -40.34 7.49
CA THR A 320 9.64 -41.41 6.45
C THR A 320 10.37 -40.85 5.23
N ALA A 321 11.40 -41.58 4.77
CA ALA A 321 12.06 -41.27 3.50
C ALA A 321 11.06 -41.41 2.35
N ARG A 322 10.93 -40.35 1.51
CA ARG A 322 9.99 -40.35 0.39
C ARG A 322 10.45 -39.47 -0.78
N CYS A 323 9.96 -39.85 -1.94
CA CYS A 323 10.14 -39.10 -3.17
C CYS A 323 8.80 -38.90 -3.88
N ARG A 324 8.72 -37.99 -4.86
CA ARG A 324 7.51 -37.74 -5.67
C ARG A 324 6.29 -37.36 -4.82
N HIS A 325 6.48 -36.73 -3.68
CA HIS A 325 5.44 -36.25 -2.80
C HIS A 325 5.15 -34.75 -3.03
N GLY A 326 3.95 -34.31 -2.64
CA GLY A 326 3.58 -32.88 -2.58
C GLY A 326 3.97 -32.30 -1.23
N LEU A 327 4.30 -31.00 -1.21
CA LEU A 327 4.49 -30.25 0.03
C LEU A 327 3.41 -29.18 0.15
N ALA A 328 2.86 -29.03 1.35
CA ALA A 328 1.91 -27.98 1.69
C ALA A 328 2.27 -27.38 3.06
N VAL A 329 1.95 -26.09 3.26
CA VAL A 329 2.08 -25.45 4.59
C VAL A 329 0.73 -24.97 5.05
N THR A 330 0.46 -25.16 6.31
CA THR A 330 -0.64 -24.52 6.99
C THR A 330 -0.24 -24.16 8.43
N GLY A 331 -0.40 -22.89 8.81
CA GLY A 331 0.13 -22.41 10.07
C GLY A 331 1.65 -22.54 10.16
N ASP A 332 2.14 -23.15 11.23
CA ASP A 332 3.56 -23.37 11.51
C ASP A 332 4.04 -24.76 11.08
N MET A 333 3.24 -25.49 10.31
CA MET A 333 3.46 -26.88 9.95
C MET A 333 3.67 -27.06 8.45
N VAL A 334 4.64 -27.92 8.08
CA VAL A 334 4.88 -28.37 6.70
C VAL A 334 4.41 -29.81 6.57
N TYR A 335 3.55 -30.07 5.60
CA TYR A 335 2.99 -31.39 5.33
C TYR A 335 3.60 -31.95 4.05
N ALA A 336 4.07 -33.19 4.13
CA ALA A 336 4.43 -33.96 2.95
C ALA A 336 3.32 -35.00 2.66
N VAL A 337 2.70 -34.91 1.49
CA VAL A 337 1.51 -35.68 1.13
C VAL A 337 1.82 -36.65 -0.01
N GLY A 338 1.53 -37.93 0.18
CA GLY A 338 1.72 -38.97 -0.84
C GLY A 338 3.18 -39.32 -1.09
N GLY A 339 3.51 -39.69 -2.34
CA GLY A 339 4.84 -40.07 -2.78
C GLY A 339 5.12 -41.58 -2.61
N GLN A 340 6.38 -41.93 -2.83
CA GLN A 340 6.90 -43.33 -2.74
C GLN A 340 8.01 -43.38 -1.71
N SER A 341 8.01 -44.44 -0.89
CA SER A 341 9.11 -44.86 -0.03
C SER A 341 9.79 -46.15 -0.59
N ARG A 342 10.80 -46.66 0.10
CA ARG A 342 11.37 -47.97 -0.23
C ARG A 342 10.37 -49.12 -0.11
N GLU A 343 9.36 -48.96 0.76
CA GLU A 343 8.35 -49.98 1.08
C GLU A 343 7.11 -49.90 0.17
N GLY A 344 7.04 -48.91 -0.73
CA GLY A 344 5.91 -48.70 -1.65
C GLY A 344 5.26 -47.34 -1.59
N MET A 345 4.01 -47.22 -2.08
CA MET A 345 3.25 -45.95 -2.09
C MET A 345 2.87 -45.50 -0.68
N CYS A 346 3.28 -44.30 -0.32
CA CYS A 346 2.92 -43.71 0.96
C CYS A 346 1.49 -43.13 0.90
N LYS A 347 0.55 -43.75 1.63
CA LYS A 347 -0.86 -43.32 1.70
C LYS A 347 -1.13 -42.27 2.78
N LEU A 348 -0.15 -41.90 3.62
CA LEU A 348 -0.40 -41.14 4.85
C LEU A 348 0.24 -39.75 4.83
N PHE A 349 -0.46 -38.82 5.45
CA PHE A 349 0.00 -37.48 5.84
C PHE A 349 1.08 -37.64 6.91
N LEU A 350 2.23 -37.00 6.73
CA LEU A 350 3.23 -36.89 7.78
C LEU A 350 3.50 -35.42 8.08
N LEU A 351 3.34 -35.15 9.34
CA LEU A 351 3.51 -33.84 9.94
C LEU A 351 4.99 -33.59 10.21
N PHE A 352 5.48 -32.42 9.81
CA PHE A 352 6.70 -31.84 10.38
C PHE A 352 6.31 -30.67 11.27
N GLU A 353 6.66 -30.76 12.52
CA GLU A 353 6.68 -29.61 13.40
C GLU A 353 8.00 -28.86 13.16
N LEU A 354 7.92 -27.74 12.47
CA LEU A 354 9.05 -26.82 12.39
C LEU A 354 9.06 -26.03 13.69
N PHE A 355 9.93 -26.39 14.60
CA PHE A 355 10.30 -25.55 15.74
C PHE A 355 11.04 -24.30 15.25
N PHE A 356 10.35 -23.42 14.54
CA PHE A 356 10.78 -22.07 14.29
C PHE A 356 9.73 -21.10 14.81
N CYS A 357 10.17 -20.28 15.73
CA CYS A 357 9.45 -19.14 16.28
C CYS A 357 8.57 -18.46 15.22
N LYS A 358 7.24 -18.53 15.38
CA LYS A 358 6.14 -17.79 14.73
C LYS A 358 6.51 -16.94 13.49
N LYS A 359 6.92 -17.58 12.39
CA LYS A 359 7.29 -16.89 11.15
C LYS A 359 6.49 -17.46 9.99
N LYS A 360 5.91 -16.60 9.14
CA LYS A 360 5.18 -17.01 7.93
C LYS A 360 6.17 -17.46 6.83
N TYR A 361 5.92 -18.57 6.18
CA TYR A 361 6.78 -19.17 5.16
C TYR A 361 6.14 -19.12 3.77
N LEU A 362 6.96 -18.83 2.75
CA LEU A 362 6.58 -19.03 1.34
C LEU A 362 7.08 -20.43 0.91
N LEU A 363 6.19 -21.25 0.39
CA LEU A 363 6.51 -22.60 -0.04
C LEU A 363 6.65 -22.70 -1.54
N VAL A 364 7.74 -23.36 -1.96
CA VAL A 364 7.91 -23.83 -3.32
C VAL A 364 7.87 -25.38 -3.27
N GLY A 365 6.77 -25.97 -3.73
CA GLY A 365 6.61 -27.43 -3.77
C GLY A 365 7.31 -28.03 -4.97
N MET A 366 7.96 -29.17 -4.78
CA MET A 366 8.55 -29.98 -5.86
C MET A 366 7.64 -31.13 -6.26
N TRP A 367 7.28 -31.17 -7.54
CA TRP A 367 6.67 -32.33 -8.18
C TRP A 367 7.68 -32.93 -9.15
N GLY A 368 8.11 -34.16 -8.86
CA GLY A 368 8.86 -34.97 -9.83
C GLY A 368 7.91 -35.82 -10.63
N LEU A 369 7.42 -35.37 -11.76
CA LEU A 369 6.88 -36.22 -12.82
C LEU A 369 7.91 -36.27 -13.93
N CYS A 370 8.45 -37.46 -14.18
CA CYS A 370 9.17 -37.78 -15.40
C CYS A 370 8.17 -37.79 -16.57
N VAL A 371 7.92 -36.65 -17.21
CA VAL A 371 7.53 -36.54 -18.61
C VAL A 371 8.02 -35.18 -19.07
N GLY A 372 8.84 -35.15 -20.12
CA GLY A 372 9.61 -34.06 -20.61
C GLY A 372 8.86 -32.71 -20.78
N TRP A 373 9.31 -31.72 -20.05
CA TRP A 373 9.19 -30.31 -20.37
C TRP A 373 10.33 -29.56 -19.66
N LEU A 374 10.95 -28.63 -20.39
CA LEU A 374 12.07 -27.80 -19.97
C LEU A 374 11.77 -27.06 -18.64
N GLY A 375 12.33 -27.55 -17.55
CA GLY A 375 12.35 -26.88 -16.25
C GLY A 375 13.81 -26.56 -15.88
N VAL A 376 14.03 -25.36 -15.36
CA VAL A 376 15.34 -24.93 -14.85
C VAL A 376 15.70 -25.83 -13.67
N GLY A 377 16.63 -26.77 -13.87
CA GLY A 377 17.21 -27.59 -12.82
C GLY A 377 18.43 -26.88 -12.23
N CYS A 378 18.48 -26.78 -10.90
CA CYS A 378 19.68 -26.33 -10.20
C CYS A 378 20.40 -27.54 -9.61
N TRP A 379 21.71 -27.62 -9.84
CA TRP A 379 22.59 -28.61 -9.22
C TRP A 379 23.14 -28.02 -7.92
N VAL A 380 22.84 -28.67 -6.81
CA VAL A 380 23.43 -28.34 -5.51
C VAL A 380 24.03 -29.64 -4.94
N ASP A 381 25.33 -29.65 -4.69
CA ASP A 381 26.09 -30.77 -4.12
C ASP A 381 25.86 -32.12 -4.81
N GLY A 382 25.86 -32.15 -6.16
CA GLY A 382 25.70 -33.36 -6.94
C GLY A 382 24.27 -33.92 -7.00
N ARG A 383 23.26 -33.12 -6.67
CA ARG A 383 21.83 -33.49 -6.66
C ARG A 383 21.04 -32.63 -7.65
N CYS A 384 20.18 -33.30 -8.44
CA CYS A 384 19.27 -32.63 -9.36
C CYS A 384 17.97 -32.31 -8.63
N MET A 385 17.66 -31.00 -8.46
CA MET A 385 16.40 -30.51 -7.86
C MET A 385 15.61 -29.71 -8.89
N TYR A 386 14.32 -30.03 -9.04
CA TYR A 386 13.41 -29.32 -9.94
C TYR A 386 12.50 -28.38 -9.16
N PHE A 387 12.41 -27.12 -9.61
CA PHE A 387 11.61 -26.08 -8.96
C PHE A 387 10.37 -25.74 -9.79
N ARG A 388 9.23 -25.65 -9.12
CA ARG A 388 8.03 -25.02 -9.67
C ARG A 388 7.47 -24.00 -8.68
N PRO A 389 7.38 -22.72 -9.05
CA PRO A 389 6.82 -21.72 -8.15
C PRO A 389 5.30 -21.87 -8.06
N ILE A 390 4.76 -22.00 -6.88
CA ILE A 390 3.32 -21.93 -6.60
C ILE A 390 3.05 -20.57 -5.97
N ARG A 391 2.30 -19.72 -6.67
CA ARG A 391 1.72 -18.50 -6.11
C ARG A 391 0.42 -18.89 -5.39
N LEU A 392 0.42 -18.87 -4.07
CA LEU A 392 -0.80 -18.90 -3.28
C LEU A 392 -1.30 -17.46 -3.07
N LYS A 393 -2.47 -17.14 -3.66
CA LYS A 393 -3.26 -15.99 -3.24
C LYS A 393 -3.89 -16.36 -1.91
N LEU A 394 -3.57 -15.61 -0.87
CA LEU A 394 -4.33 -15.64 0.38
C LEU A 394 -5.69 -14.96 0.13
N LEU A 395 -6.75 -15.68 0.44
CA LEU A 395 -8.07 -15.14 0.69
C LEU A 395 -8.09 -14.45 2.05
#